data_666aae8432cae986579d83fd31fa4e41
#
_entry.id   666aae8432cae986579d83fd31fa4e41
#
_cell.length_a   1.000
_cell.length_b   1.000
_cell.length_c   1.000
_cell.angle_alpha   90.00
_cell.angle_beta   90.00
_cell.angle_gamma   90.00
#
_symmetry.space_group_name_H-M   'P 1'
#
loop_
_entity.id
_entity.type
_entity.pdbx_description
1 polymer ?
#
loop_
_entity_poly.entity_id
_entity_poly.type
_entity_poly.pdbx_seq_one_letter_code
_entity_poly.pdbx_strand_id
1 'polypeptide(L)'
;MIWDIDKKLGMDAAKELNCHFLEVDQTDNKVVEQATAETINQLKKIDILVCSAGIAGPTFSTWDYPVEEWSKVFNVNVNGVFYCNKYVVKTMRENGYGRIINIASIAGKEGNPNAPAYSASKAAVIGLTKSLGKETADQDIAVNCITPATAKTRILDQVSQEFIDYMLSKIPRKRFVTVDE
;
A
#
# COMPACT_ATOMS: atom_id res chain seq x y z
N MET A 1 1.82 -15.79 -3.55
CA MET A 1 2.00 -14.99 -4.77
C MET A 1 2.49 -13.59 -4.38
N ILE A 2 3.55 -13.11 -4.99
CA ILE A 2 4.04 -11.72 -4.86
C ILE A 2 3.71 -10.97 -6.16
N TRP A 3 3.22 -9.74 -6.02
CA TRP A 3 3.08 -8.76 -7.10
C TRP A 3 4.01 -7.60 -6.81
N ASP A 4 4.87 -7.24 -7.73
CA ASP A 4 5.76 -6.08 -7.64
C ASP A 4 6.09 -5.56 -9.04
N ILE A 5 6.34 -4.27 -9.16
CA ILE A 5 6.80 -3.65 -10.41
C ILE A 5 8.29 -3.93 -10.67
N ASP A 6 9.06 -4.15 -9.59
CA ASP A 6 10.47 -4.52 -9.67
C ASP A 6 10.61 -6.04 -9.87
N LYS A 7 10.76 -6.43 -11.12
CA LYS A 7 10.90 -7.83 -11.51
C LYS A 7 12.03 -8.56 -10.78
N LYS A 8 13.19 -7.91 -10.65
CA LYS A 8 14.36 -8.56 -10.04
C LYS A 8 14.11 -8.81 -8.55
N LEU A 9 13.74 -7.78 -7.82
CA LEU A 9 13.49 -7.89 -6.37
C LEU A 9 12.30 -8.81 -6.07
N GLY A 10 11.23 -8.74 -6.89
CA GLY A 10 10.09 -9.62 -6.73
C GLY A 10 10.41 -11.09 -6.96
N MET A 11 11.23 -11.40 -7.98
CA MET A 11 11.70 -12.77 -8.23
C MET A 11 12.64 -13.28 -7.12
N ASP A 12 13.55 -12.45 -6.64
CA ASP A 12 14.46 -12.81 -5.55
C ASP A 12 13.67 -13.12 -4.26
N ALA A 13 12.72 -12.27 -3.90
CA ALA A 13 11.84 -12.50 -2.75
C ALA A 13 10.95 -13.75 -2.92
N ALA A 14 10.40 -13.97 -4.11
CA ALA A 14 9.60 -15.16 -4.39
C ALA A 14 10.39 -16.46 -4.28
N LYS A 15 11.66 -16.44 -4.70
CA LYS A 15 12.57 -17.57 -4.56
C LYS A 15 12.88 -17.85 -3.08
N GLU A 16 13.18 -16.81 -2.30
CA GLU A 16 13.45 -16.91 -0.86
C GLU A 16 12.25 -17.49 -0.10
N LEU A 17 11.03 -17.01 -0.43
CA LEU A 17 9.79 -17.41 0.21
C LEU A 17 9.14 -18.66 -0.42
N ASN A 18 9.78 -19.25 -1.42
CA ASN A 18 9.25 -20.40 -2.17
C ASN A 18 7.81 -20.19 -2.64
N CYS A 19 7.55 -19.05 -3.31
CA CYS A 19 6.23 -18.68 -3.80
C CYS A 19 6.29 -18.16 -5.24
N HIS A 20 5.13 -17.89 -5.86
CA HIS A 20 5.02 -17.36 -7.20
C HIS A 20 5.22 -15.84 -7.23
N PHE A 21 5.64 -15.32 -8.38
CA PHE A 21 5.79 -13.89 -8.66
C PHE A 21 5.09 -13.52 -9.96
N LEU A 22 4.47 -12.34 -9.96
CA LEU A 22 3.99 -11.65 -11.16
C LEU A 22 4.53 -10.21 -11.17
N GLU A 23 5.03 -9.78 -12.32
CA GLU A 23 5.38 -8.38 -12.56
C GLU A 23 4.09 -7.58 -12.75
N VAL A 24 3.80 -6.68 -11.81
CA VAL A 24 2.54 -5.94 -11.77
C VAL A 24 2.79 -4.47 -11.48
N ASP A 25 2.44 -3.61 -12.43
CA ASP A 25 2.24 -2.18 -12.15
C ASP A 25 0.82 -1.99 -11.64
N GLN A 26 0.68 -1.75 -10.34
CA GLN A 26 -0.65 -1.55 -9.74
C GLN A 26 -1.34 -0.27 -10.19
N THR A 27 -0.66 0.64 -10.88
CA THR A 27 -1.27 1.86 -11.43
C THR A 27 -2.05 1.60 -12.72
N ASP A 28 -1.83 0.45 -13.36
CA ASP A 28 -2.60 0.00 -14.52
C ASP A 28 -3.73 -0.95 -14.08
N ASN A 29 -4.94 -0.44 -14.18
CA ASN A 29 -6.16 -1.17 -13.85
C ASN A 29 -6.31 -2.51 -14.59
N LYS A 30 -5.89 -2.57 -15.87
CA LYS A 30 -5.99 -3.80 -16.68
C LYS A 30 -4.94 -4.84 -16.25
N VAL A 31 -3.73 -4.37 -15.93
CA VAL A 31 -2.66 -5.24 -15.43
C VAL A 31 -3.08 -5.87 -14.10
N VAL A 32 -3.68 -5.10 -13.18
CA VAL A 32 -4.19 -5.63 -11.91
C VAL A 32 -5.32 -6.63 -12.10
N GLU A 33 -6.24 -6.39 -13.04
CA GLU A 33 -7.31 -7.34 -13.38
C GLU A 33 -6.74 -8.67 -13.88
N GLN A 34 -5.80 -8.62 -14.83
CA GLN A 34 -5.13 -9.80 -15.37
C GLN A 34 -4.33 -10.55 -14.31
N ALA A 35 -3.57 -9.85 -13.48
CA ALA A 35 -2.81 -10.44 -12.38
C ALA A 35 -3.71 -11.13 -11.35
N THR A 36 -4.89 -10.56 -11.07
CA THR A 36 -5.89 -11.21 -10.21
C THR A 36 -6.37 -12.53 -10.82
N ALA A 37 -6.74 -12.52 -12.10
CA ALA A 37 -7.17 -13.73 -12.81
C ALA A 37 -6.07 -14.80 -12.84
N GLU A 38 -4.82 -14.40 -13.15
CA GLU A 38 -3.68 -15.31 -13.16
C GLU A 38 -3.37 -15.89 -11.77
N THR A 39 -3.49 -15.07 -10.73
CA THR A 39 -3.32 -15.55 -9.33
C THR A 39 -4.35 -16.60 -8.98
N ILE A 40 -5.62 -16.40 -9.38
CA ILE A 40 -6.69 -17.38 -9.16
C ILE A 40 -6.44 -18.66 -9.99
N ASN A 41 -5.96 -18.52 -11.21
CA ASN A 41 -5.61 -19.67 -12.05
C ASN A 41 -4.56 -20.56 -11.37
N GLN A 42 -3.51 -19.96 -10.79
CA GLN A 42 -2.43 -20.68 -10.13
C GLN A 42 -2.79 -21.17 -8.71
N LEU A 43 -3.41 -20.33 -7.89
CA LEU A 43 -3.68 -20.62 -6.47
C LEU A 43 -5.09 -21.13 -6.19
N LYS A 44 -5.98 -21.13 -7.20
CA LYS A 44 -7.41 -21.49 -7.16
C LYS A 44 -8.29 -20.47 -6.45
N LYS A 45 -7.79 -19.73 -5.47
CA LYS A 45 -8.51 -18.67 -4.75
C LYS A 45 -7.54 -17.66 -4.15
N ILE A 46 -8.07 -16.53 -3.72
CA ILE A 46 -7.34 -15.52 -2.94
C ILE A 46 -8.09 -15.33 -1.63
N ASP A 47 -7.53 -15.84 -0.54
CA ASP A 47 -8.08 -15.70 0.81
C ASP A 47 -7.58 -14.43 1.52
N ILE A 48 -6.36 -14.01 1.21
CA ILE A 48 -5.69 -12.87 1.87
C ILE A 48 -5.08 -11.95 0.81
N LEU A 49 -5.36 -10.65 0.94
CA LEU A 49 -4.74 -9.58 0.18
C LEU A 49 -4.02 -8.61 1.12
N VAL A 50 -2.74 -8.36 0.86
CA VAL A 50 -1.98 -7.30 1.55
C VAL A 50 -1.51 -6.26 0.53
N CYS A 51 -2.04 -5.05 0.60
CA CYS A 51 -1.64 -3.93 -0.24
C CYS A 51 -0.56 -3.10 0.48
N SER A 52 0.71 -3.39 0.20
CA SER A 52 1.86 -2.74 0.83
C SER A 52 2.60 -1.76 -0.08
N ALA A 53 2.46 -1.88 -1.40
CA ALA A 53 3.14 -1.01 -2.35
C ALA A 53 2.72 0.46 -2.18
N GLY A 54 3.70 1.36 -2.28
CA GLY A 54 3.48 2.79 -2.15
C GLY A 54 4.78 3.60 -2.26
N ILE A 55 4.64 4.88 -2.53
CA ILE A 55 5.75 5.84 -2.63
C ILE A 55 5.51 7.03 -1.70
N ALA A 56 6.59 7.63 -1.20
CA ALA A 56 6.53 8.82 -0.37
C ALA A 56 6.25 10.09 -1.19
N GLY A 57 6.78 10.16 -2.41
CA GLY A 57 6.89 11.39 -3.16
C GLY A 57 7.97 12.32 -2.60
N PRO A 58 8.24 13.44 -3.28
CA PRO A 58 9.25 14.41 -2.85
C PRO A 58 8.78 15.20 -1.62
N THR A 59 9.74 15.84 -0.94
CA THR A 59 9.51 16.65 0.25
C THR A 59 9.44 18.13 -0.14
N PHE A 60 8.22 18.70 -0.18
CA PHE A 60 7.95 20.12 -0.48
C PHE A 60 6.80 20.63 0.37
N SER A 61 6.80 21.94 0.62
CA SER A 61 5.62 22.60 1.20
C SER A 61 4.40 22.44 0.27
N THR A 62 3.20 22.51 0.83
CA THR A 62 1.97 22.34 0.04
C THR A 62 1.85 23.32 -1.13
N TRP A 63 2.29 24.56 -0.92
CA TRP A 63 2.21 25.61 -1.97
C TRP A 63 3.28 25.51 -3.06
N ASP A 64 4.37 24.75 -2.81
CA ASP A 64 5.44 24.49 -3.78
C ASP A 64 5.41 23.05 -4.32
N TYR A 65 4.43 22.22 -3.90
CA TYR A 65 4.39 20.82 -4.26
C TYR A 65 4.09 20.62 -5.75
N PRO A 66 4.94 19.91 -6.53
CA PRO A 66 4.71 19.69 -7.95
C PRO A 66 3.42 18.88 -8.20
N VAL A 67 2.56 19.38 -9.09
CA VAL A 67 1.25 18.77 -9.39
C VAL A 67 1.42 17.36 -10.00
N GLU A 68 2.45 17.16 -10.80
CA GLU A 68 2.77 15.86 -11.41
C GLU A 68 3.15 14.83 -10.35
N GLU A 69 3.94 15.23 -9.36
CA GLU A 69 4.32 14.33 -8.25
C GLU A 69 3.13 14.05 -7.31
N TRP A 70 2.24 15.04 -7.11
CA TRP A 70 0.97 14.81 -6.43
C TRP A 70 0.16 13.71 -7.12
N SER A 71 -0.03 13.85 -8.44
CA SER A 71 -0.80 12.90 -9.26
C SER A 71 -0.17 11.50 -9.25
N LYS A 72 1.16 11.42 -9.33
CA LYS A 72 1.91 10.17 -9.27
C LYS A 72 1.73 9.46 -7.92
N VAL A 73 1.85 10.18 -6.79
CA VAL A 73 1.64 9.62 -5.45
C VAL A 73 0.22 9.08 -5.31
N PHE A 74 -0.78 9.83 -5.77
CA PHE A 74 -2.18 9.37 -5.73
C PHE A 74 -2.42 8.17 -6.63
N ASN A 75 -1.82 8.14 -7.81
CA ASN A 75 -1.99 7.03 -8.73
C ASN A 75 -1.45 5.72 -8.13
N VAL A 76 -0.25 5.77 -7.51
CA VAL A 76 0.31 4.59 -6.84
C VAL A 76 -0.45 4.27 -5.55
N ASN A 77 -0.53 5.23 -4.62
CA ASN A 77 -0.96 4.95 -3.25
C ASN A 77 -2.48 4.80 -3.08
N VAL A 78 -3.27 5.38 -3.99
CA VAL A 78 -4.75 5.37 -3.90
C VAL A 78 -5.36 4.53 -5.00
N ASN A 79 -5.11 4.90 -6.28
CA ASN A 79 -5.71 4.18 -7.40
C ASN A 79 -5.23 2.73 -7.46
N GLY A 80 -3.94 2.48 -7.26
CA GLY A 80 -3.38 1.12 -7.23
C GLY A 80 -4.00 0.27 -6.12
N VAL A 81 -4.10 0.80 -4.90
CA VAL A 81 -4.76 0.12 -3.78
C VAL A 81 -6.23 -0.14 -4.08
N PHE A 82 -6.93 0.84 -4.67
CA PHE A 82 -8.32 0.67 -5.08
C PHE A 82 -8.47 -0.44 -6.12
N TYR A 83 -7.61 -0.50 -7.14
CA TYR A 83 -7.69 -1.55 -8.17
C TYR A 83 -7.45 -2.94 -7.59
N CYS A 84 -6.44 -3.10 -6.74
CA CYS A 84 -6.19 -4.37 -6.05
C CYS A 84 -7.41 -4.80 -5.20
N ASN A 85 -7.94 -3.89 -4.38
CA ASN A 85 -9.12 -4.17 -3.57
C ASN A 85 -10.33 -4.53 -4.44
N LYS A 86 -10.60 -3.75 -5.51
CA LYS A 86 -11.74 -3.92 -6.41
C LYS A 86 -11.80 -5.32 -7.04
N TYR A 87 -10.69 -5.79 -7.59
CA TYR A 87 -10.68 -7.06 -8.29
C TYR A 87 -10.62 -8.25 -7.34
N VAL A 88 -9.83 -8.15 -6.28
CA VAL A 88 -9.69 -9.24 -5.32
C VAL A 88 -10.95 -9.41 -4.46
N VAL A 89 -11.57 -8.34 -3.97
CA VAL A 89 -12.79 -8.46 -3.16
C VAL A 89 -13.94 -9.11 -3.91
N LYS A 90 -14.02 -8.89 -5.23
CA LYS A 90 -15.03 -9.54 -6.06
C LYS A 90 -14.94 -11.07 -5.97
N THR A 91 -13.75 -11.61 -6.05
CA THR A 91 -13.52 -13.06 -5.94
C THR A 91 -13.72 -13.56 -4.51
N MET A 92 -13.35 -12.79 -3.50
CA MET A 92 -13.62 -13.10 -2.10
C MET A 92 -15.12 -13.18 -1.82
N ARG A 93 -15.92 -12.27 -2.40
CA ARG A 93 -17.38 -12.31 -2.28
C ARG A 93 -17.99 -13.56 -2.93
N GLU A 94 -17.48 -13.99 -4.07
CA GLU A 94 -17.90 -15.23 -4.74
C GLU A 94 -17.60 -16.49 -3.88
N ASN A 95 -16.49 -16.44 -3.13
CA ASN A 95 -16.06 -17.54 -2.24
C ASN A 95 -16.61 -17.42 -0.80
N GLY A 96 -17.26 -16.32 -0.44
CA GLY A 96 -17.80 -16.07 0.89
C GLY A 96 -16.76 -15.85 1.99
N TYR A 97 -15.49 -15.64 1.65
CA TYR A 97 -14.39 -15.47 2.62
C TYR A 97 -13.30 -14.54 2.09
N GLY A 98 -12.73 -13.69 2.97
CA GLY A 98 -11.58 -12.87 2.62
C GLY A 98 -10.99 -12.07 3.79
N ARG A 99 -9.69 -11.78 3.69
CA ARG A 99 -8.96 -10.89 4.61
C ARG A 99 -8.15 -9.89 3.80
N ILE A 100 -8.49 -8.61 3.92
CA ILE A 100 -7.80 -7.52 3.23
C ILE A 100 -7.09 -6.64 4.25
N ILE A 101 -5.80 -6.38 4.03
CA ILE A 101 -4.99 -5.48 4.83
C ILE A 101 -4.37 -4.43 3.91
N ASN A 102 -4.78 -3.18 4.09
CA ASN A 102 -4.20 -2.05 3.38
C ASN A 102 -3.15 -1.36 4.27
N ILE A 103 -1.94 -1.15 3.77
CA ILE A 103 -0.89 -0.46 4.52
C ILE A 103 -1.06 1.05 4.32
N ALA A 104 -1.67 1.69 5.31
CA ALA A 104 -1.78 3.15 5.39
C ALA A 104 -0.53 3.77 6.06
N SER A 105 -0.69 4.75 6.91
CA SER A 105 0.38 5.39 7.68
C SER A 105 -0.22 6.25 8.79
N ILE A 106 0.53 6.49 9.86
CA ILE A 106 0.21 7.52 10.84
C ILE A 106 0.09 8.91 10.18
N ALA A 107 0.86 9.16 9.12
CA ALA A 107 0.76 10.39 8.32
C ALA A 107 -0.64 10.61 7.73
N GLY A 108 -1.40 9.55 7.46
CA GLY A 108 -2.79 9.65 7.00
C GLY A 108 -3.78 10.04 8.10
N LYS A 109 -3.37 9.98 9.38
CA LYS A 109 -4.18 10.40 10.54
C LYS A 109 -3.80 11.79 11.04
N GLU A 110 -2.52 12.11 11.08
CA GLU A 110 -1.98 13.30 11.72
C GLU A 110 -1.51 14.36 10.72
N GLY A 111 -1.20 13.94 9.49
CA GLY A 111 -0.51 14.78 8.51
C GLY A 111 0.96 14.95 8.83
N ASN A 112 1.80 15.04 7.79
CA ASN A 112 3.21 15.39 7.95
C ASN A 112 3.49 16.67 7.16
N PRO A 113 4.17 17.67 7.75
CA PRO A 113 4.60 18.85 7.02
C PRO A 113 5.53 18.42 5.87
N ASN A 114 5.47 19.16 4.76
CA ASN A 114 6.25 18.92 3.55
C ASN A 114 6.01 17.55 2.86
N ALA A 115 4.97 16.82 3.27
CA ALA A 115 4.55 15.56 2.64
C ALA A 115 3.03 15.54 2.38
N PRO A 116 2.45 16.57 1.73
CA PRO A 116 1.00 16.71 1.59
C PRO A 116 0.38 15.58 0.76
N ALA A 117 0.99 15.20 -0.36
CA ALA A 117 0.48 14.13 -1.22
C ALA A 117 0.49 12.77 -0.51
N TYR A 118 1.57 12.44 0.19
CA TYR A 118 1.66 11.20 0.96
C TYR A 118 0.60 11.15 2.05
N SER A 119 0.51 12.20 2.87
CA SER A 119 -0.45 12.28 3.98
C SER A 119 -1.90 12.13 3.47
N ALA A 120 -2.26 12.89 2.44
CA ALA A 120 -3.58 12.83 1.84
C ALA A 120 -3.87 11.46 1.22
N SER A 121 -2.90 10.85 0.52
CA SER A 121 -3.07 9.52 -0.06
C SER A 121 -3.31 8.44 1.00
N LYS A 122 -2.57 8.48 2.11
CA LYS A 122 -2.74 7.53 3.20
C LYS A 122 -4.04 7.73 3.99
N ALA A 123 -4.53 8.97 4.09
CA ALA A 123 -5.88 9.26 4.60
C ALA A 123 -6.97 8.68 3.68
N ALA A 124 -6.80 8.78 2.36
CA ALA A 124 -7.72 8.18 1.39
C ALA A 124 -7.79 6.65 1.53
N VAL A 125 -6.65 5.97 1.74
CA VAL A 125 -6.60 4.51 1.99
C VAL A 125 -7.38 4.14 3.25
N ILE A 126 -7.29 4.93 4.33
CA ILE A 126 -8.08 4.71 5.55
C ILE A 126 -9.58 4.82 5.26
N GLY A 127 -9.99 5.85 4.49
CA GLY A 127 -11.38 6.04 4.08
C GLY A 127 -11.90 4.88 3.22
N LEU A 128 -11.13 4.48 2.19
CA LEU A 128 -11.45 3.33 1.33
C LEU A 128 -11.63 2.04 2.14
N THR A 129 -10.73 1.76 3.07
CA THR A 129 -10.80 0.57 3.93
C THR A 129 -12.08 0.53 4.75
N LYS A 130 -12.48 1.67 5.33
CA LYS A 130 -13.72 1.77 6.12
C LYS A 130 -14.97 1.58 5.26
N SER A 131 -14.99 2.12 4.05
CA SER A 131 -16.09 1.94 3.10
C SER A 131 -16.23 0.47 2.72
N LEU A 132 -15.15 -0.13 2.21
CA LEU A 132 -15.15 -1.51 1.77
C LEU A 132 -15.50 -2.49 2.90
N GLY A 133 -14.99 -2.25 4.12
CA GLY A 133 -15.33 -3.09 5.29
C GLY A 133 -16.82 -3.07 5.65
N LYS A 134 -17.52 -1.94 5.42
CA LYS A 134 -18.98 -1.86 5.59
C LYS A 134 -19.74 -2.55 4.46
N GLU A 135 -19.24 -2.46 3.23
CA GLU A 135 -19.82 -3.08 2.04
C GLU A 135 -19.74 -4.61 2.06
N THR A 136 -18.79 -5.16 2.81
CA THR A 136 -18.54 -6.62 2.91
C THR A 136 -19.02 -7.22 4.24
N ALA A 137 -19.71 -6.45 5.08
CA ALA A 137 -20.10 -6.87 6.42
C ALA A 137 -21.19 -7.98 6.44
N ASP A 138 -21.80 -8.27 5.30
CA ASP A 138 -22.76 -9.34 5.10
C ASP A 138 -22.12 -10.74 4.91
N GLN A 139 -20.79 -10.81 4.79
CA GLN A 139 -20.02 -12.03 4.57
C GLN A 139 -18.82 -12.12 5.53
N ASP A 140 -18.17 -13.27 5.60
CA ASP A 140 -16.91 -13.43 6.36
C ASP A 140 -15.72 -12.83 5.63
N ILE A 141 -15.82 -11.52 5.31
CA ILE A 141 -14.77 -10.73 4.69
C ILE A 141 -14.41 -9.56 5.61
N ALA A 142 -13.18 -9.59 6.13
CA ALA A 142 -12.67 -8.51 6.98
C ALA A 142 -11.69 -7.62 6.20
N VAL A 143 -11.96 -6.31 6.21
CA VAL A 143 -11.11 -5.31 5.55
C VAL A 143 -10.55 -4.36 6.59
N ASN A 144 -9.23 -4.36 6.74
CA ASN A 144 -8.53 -3.57 7.74
C ASN A 144 -7.41 -2.75 7.11
N CYS A 145 -6.98 -1.70 7.80
CA CYS A 145 -5.71 -1.05 7.52
C CYS A 145 -4.87 -0.95 8.79
N ILE A 146 -3.57 -0.98 8.61
CA ILE A 146 -2.62 -0.62 9.65
C ILE A 146 -2.01 0.74 9.33
N THR A 147 -1.73 1.53 10.37
CA THR A 147 -1.18 2.88 10.26
C THR A 147 0.17 2.93 10.97
N PRO A 148 1.21 2.29 10.42
CA PRO A 148 2.52 2.27 11.06
C PRO A 148 3.05 3.69 11.26
N ALA A 149 3.83 3.88 12.31
CA ALA A 149 4.80 4.96 12.37
C ALA A 149 5.95 4.65 11.38
N THR A 150 7.02 5.43 11.42
CA THR A 150 8.10 5.25 10.45
C THR A 150 8.86 3.94 10.71
N ALA A 151 8.82 3.04 9.74
CA ALA A 151 9.62 1.83 9.71
C ALA A 151 10.90 2.05 8.90
N LYS A 152 12.00 1.42 9.32
CA LYS A 152 13.28 1.47 8.61
C LYS A 152 13.21 0.60 7.35
N THR A 153 12.77 1.19 6.26
CA THR A 153 12.63 0.55 4.94
C THR A 153 13.19 1.45 3.85
N ARG A 154 13.28 0.96 2.62
CA ARG A 154 13.72 1.74 1.45
C ARG A 154 12.86 2.98 1.15
N ILE A 155 11.68 3.12 1.74
CA ILE A 155 10.87 4.33 1.58
C ILE A 155 11.59 5.58 2.12
N LEU A 156 12.51 5.42 3.07
CA LEU A 156 13.33 6.50 3.62
C LEU A 156 14.34 7.05 2.61
N ASP A 157 14.73 6.26 1.60
CA ASP A 157 15.63 6.70 0.53
C ASP A 157 14.98 7.78 -0.37
N GLN A 158 13.65 7.94 -0.27
CA GLN A 158 12.85 8.88 -1.07
C GLN A 158 12.67 10.25 -0.37
N VAL A 159 13.14 10.41 0.85
CA VAL A 159 12.93 11.62 1.65
C VAL A 159 14.24 12.25 2.10
N SER A 160 14.22 13.58 2.38
CA SER A 160 15.41 14.30 2.80
C SER A 160 15.87 13.92 4.20
N GLN A 161 17.16 14.10 4.50
CA GLN A 161 17.72 13.89 5.83
C GLN A 161 17.04 14.79 6.88
N GLU A 162 16.74 16.02 6.52
CA GLU A 162 16.02 16.97 7.38
C GLU A 162 14.64 16.43 7.80
N PHE A 163 13.94 15.79 6.86
CA PHE A 163 12.64 15.15 7.14
C PHE A 163 12.79 13.89 8.02
N ILE A 164 13.86 13.12 7.84
CA ILE A 164 14.21 11.98 8.71
C ILE A 164 14.44 12.48 10.14
N ASP A 165 15.23 13.53 10.32
CA ASP A 165 15.54 14.11 11.63
C ASP A 165 14.27 14.68 12.31
N TYR A 166 13.39 15.32 11.52
CA TYR A 166 12.08 15.76 12.00
C TYR A 166 11.26 14.58 12.51
N MET A 167 11.13 13.49 11.75
CA MET A 167 10.37 12.31 12.16
C MET A 167 10.95 11.69 13.44
N LEU A 168 12.28 11.55 13.52
CA LEU A 168 12.95 11.03 14.72
C LEU A 168 12.71 11.91 15.94
N SER A 169 12.60 13.24 15.76
CA SER A 169 12.30 14.17 16.85
C SER A 169 10.93 13.94 17.48
N LYS A 170 9.96 13.41 16.71
CA LYS A 170 8.59 13.12 17.15
C LYS A 170 8.44 11.73 17.78
N ILE A 171 9.37 10.83 17.54
CA ILE A 171 9.31 9.46 18.06
C ILE A 171 9.95 9.43 19.46
N PRO A 172 9.21 9.08 20.54
CA PRO A 172 9.76 9.06 21.89
C PRO A 172 10.99 8.17 22.05
N ARG A 173 11.05 7.03 21.35
CA ARG A 173 12.18 6.09 21.36
C ARG A 173 13.39 6.57 20.55
N LYS A 174 13.29 7.70 19.84
CA LYS A 174 14.36 8.29 19.01
C LYS A 174 14.96 7.33 17.98
N ARG A 175 14.21 6.31 17.58
CA ARG A 175 14.57 5.39 16.51
C ARG A 175 13.35 4.94 15.72
N PHE A 176 13.54 4.56 14.48
CA PHE A 176 12.51 3.90 13.69
C PHE A 176 12.30 2.46 14.15
N VAL A 177 11.10 1.94 13.93
CA VAL A 177 10.79 0.53 14.12
C VAL A 177 11.48 -0.29 13.02
N THR A 178 11.94 -1.47 13.34
CA THR A 178 12.42 -2.42 12.33
C THR A 178 11.25 -3.26 11.80
N VAL A 179 11.44 -3.87 10.61
CA VAL A 179 10.38 -4.72 10.02
C VAL A 179 10.14 -6.00 10.81
N ASP A 180 11.10 -6.41 11.61
CA ASP A 180 11.01 -7.61 12.46
C ASP A 180 10.24 -7.35 13.77
N GLU A 181 10.10 -6.09 14.19
CA GLU A 181 9.28 -5.68 15.33
C GLU A 181 7.79 -5.66 14.97
#